data_c870126ea2e8310c3f98056a95409fa5
#
_entry.id   c870126ea2e8310c3f98056a95409fa5
#
_cell.length_a   1.000
_cell.length_b   1.000
_cell.length_c   1.000
_cell.angle_alpha   90.00
_cell.angle_beta   90.00
_cell.angle_gamma   90.00
#
_symmetry.space_group_name_H-M   'P 1'
#
loop_
_entity.id
_entity.type
_entity.pdbx_description
1 polymer ?
#
loop_
_entity_poly.entity_id
_entity_poly.type
_entity_poly.pdbx_seq_one_letter_code
_entity_poly.pdbx_strand_id
1 'polypeptide(L)'
;MFSLARLSCFIAVAEELHFGRAAERLHMTQPPLSRQIQQLETELGVQLIDRTTRSVTLTPAGIAFLPDARRILQLAESAALTVKRVPAGDLGTVVVGFTAASAHAVLPRLLERTRAKLPDVKLELREMVSAAQLEGLMTGEIDLGMARPPLKRPGIVSRPLLHEQLVAALPAEHPLVTQARQLTLNDLDGQDVVMYSPIQARYFNELLISAFTIAGATPRYVQFVTQVHTMLVLVRSGIGIALVPASAATLHPEGVVFRSIGAFRERPVELDAVWRGDSTNPALLRLLRDVLPAREWTTDDLVELHT
;
A
#
# COMPACT_ATOMS: atom_id res chain seq x y z
N MET A 1 -10.17 -4.28 -33.91
CA MET A 1 -9.94 -4.62 -32.46
C MET A 1 -8.44 -4.82 -32.29
N PHE A 2 -7.82 -4.09 -31.39
CA PHE A 2 -6.36 -4.10 -31.19
C PHE A 2 -5.87 -5.40 -30.50
N SER A 3 -4.62 -5.78 -30.77
CA SER A 3 -4.02 -6.99 -30.22
C SER A 3 -3.30 -6.70 -28.89
N LEU A 4 -3.15 -7.74 -28.05
CA LEU A 4 -2.38 -7.66 -26.79
C LEU A 4 -0.91 -7.27 -27.05
N ALA A 5 -0.32 -7.72 -28.16
CA ALA A 5 1.03 -7.33 -28.52
C ALA A 5 1.17 -5.82 -28.76
N ARG A 6 0.15 -5.17 -29.32
CA ARG A 6 0.15 -3.70 -29.50
C ARG A 6 0.01 -2.97 -28.16
N LEU A 7 -0.79 -3.51 -27.23
CA LEU A 7 -0.88 -2.95 -25.88
C LEU A 7 0.47 -3.04 -25.14
N SER A 8 1.15 -4.19 -25.24
CA SER A 8 2.50 -4.35 -24.67
C SER A 8 3.49 -3.34 -25.26
N CYS A 9 3.44 -3.13 -26.60
CA CYS A 9 4.27 -2.15 -27.25
C CYS A 9 3.96 -0.73 -26.76
N PHE A 10 2.69 -0.37 -26.64
CA PHE A 10 2.28 0.94 -26.13
C PHE A 10 2.74 1.17 -24.70
N ILE A 11 2.50 0.22 -23.81
CA ILE A 11 2.91 0.32 -22.39
C ILE A 11 4.42 0.50 -22.30
N ALA A 12 5.22 -0.29 -23.04
CA ALA A 12 6.67 -0.17 -23.01
C ALA A 12 7.13 1.22 -23.45
N VAL A 13 6.56 1.78 -24.52
CA VAL A 13 6.92 3.14 -24.96
C VAL A 13 6.43 4.20 -23.98
N ALA A 14 5.26 4.02 -23.40
CA ALA A 14 4.68 4.94 -22.41
C ALA A 14 5.52 5.02 -21.12
N GLU A 15 6.14 3.93 -20.71
CA GLU A 15 6.98 3.85 -19.50
C GLU A 15 8.41 4.33 -19.76
N GLU A 16 8.98 3.95 -20.91
CA GLU A 16 10.35 4.32 -21.27
C GLU A 16 10.47 5.74 -21.81
N LEU A 17 9.41 6.31 -22.34
CA LEU A 17 9.39 7.57 -23.07
C LEU A 17 10.52 7.65 -24.13
N HIS A 18 10.87 6.47 -24.68
CA HIS A 18 11.94 6.32 -25.65
C HIS A 18 11.78 5.02 -26.45
N PHE A 19 11.58 5.14 -27.77
CA PHE A 19 11.33 3.98 -28.63
C PHE A 19 12.48 2.96 -28.66
N GLY A 20 13.74 3.41 -28.60
CA GLY A 20 14.91 2.51 -28.57
C GLY A 20 14.92 1.64 -27.31
N ARG A 21 14.83 2.25 -26.13
CA ARG A 21 14.77 1.50 -24.84
C ARG A 21 13.56 0.58 -24.77
N ALA A 22 12.39 1.05 -25.23
CA ALA A 22 11.19 0.22 -25.27
C ALA A 22 11.38 -1.00 -26.20
N ALA A 23 12.04 -0.82 -27.34
CA ALA A 23 12.34 -1.90 -28.26
C ALA A 23 13.32 -2.92 -27.66
N GLU A 24 14.39 -2.46 -27.01
CA GLU A 24 15.34 -3.31 -26.28
C GLU A 24 14.64 -4.11 -25.19
N ARG A 25 13.78 -3.47 -24.38
CA ARG A 25 12.98 -4.13 -23.34
C ARG A 25 12.08 -5.23 -23.89
N LEU A 26 11.54 -5.04 -25.10
CA LEU A 26 10.66 -6.01 -25.76
C LEU A 26 11.42 -7.00 -26.66
N HIS A 27 12.76 -6.98 -26.64
CA HIS A 27 13.62 -7.82 -27.50
C HIS A 27 13.29 -7.71 -28.97
N MET A 28 13.03 -6.50 -29.46
CA MET A 28 12.72 -6.22 -30.86
C MET A 28 13.48 -4.98 -31.36
N THR A 29 13.45 -4.74 -32.68
CA THR A 29 14.00 -3.51 -33.25
C THR A 29 12.98 -2.37 -33.23
N GLN A 30 13.45 -1.13 -33.29
CA GLN A 30 12.58 0.06 -33.23
C GLN A 30 11.55 0.17 -34.38
N PRO A 31 11.86 -0.18 -35.67
CA PRO A 31 10.89 -0.04 -36.75
C PRO A 31 9.60 -0.84 -36.58
N PRO A 32 9.62 -2.15 -36.19
CA PRO A 32 8.40 -2.90 -35.93
C PRO A 32 7.64 -2.36 -34.69
N LEU A 33 8.33 -1.90 -33.64
CA LEU A 33 7.67 -1.29 -32.48
C LEU A 33 6.88 -0.04 -32.91
N SER A 34 7.51 0.86 -33.66
CA SER A 34 6.86 2.08 -34.17
C SER A 34 5.62 1.75 -34.99
N ARG A 35 5.70 0.72 -35.85
CA ARG A 35 4.57 0.26 -36.68
C ARG A 35 3.41 -0.28 -35.81
N GLN A 36 3.70 -1.02 -34.75
CA GLN A 36 2.68 -1.52 -33.83
C GLN A 36 1.93 -0.37 -33.13
N ILE A 37 2.64 0.67 -32.72
CA ILE A 37 2.02 1.86 -32.10
C ILE A 37 1.13 2.59 -33.12
N GLN A 38 1.62 2.82 -34.33
CA GLN A 38 0.82 3.48 -35.37
C GLN A 38 -0.46 2.71 -35.70
N GLN A 39 -0.39 1.38 -35.76
CA GLN A 39 -1.56 0.54 -35.98
C GLN A 39 -2.55 0.64 -34.84
N LEU A 40 -2.08 0.67 -33.57
CA LEU A 40 -2.94 0.87 -32.41
C LEU A 40 -3.66 2.21 -32.45
N GLU A 41 -2.92 3.30 -32.74
CA GLU A 41 -3.47 4.65 -32.87
C GLU A 41 -4.50 4.72 -33.99
N THR A 42 -4.22 4.08 -35.14
CA THR A 42 -5.16 4.00 -36.27
C THR A 42 -6.46 3.27 -35.89
N GLU A 43 -6.37 2.14 -35.14
CA GLU A 43 -7.55 1.39 -34.72
C GLU A 43 -8.38 2.13 -33.67
N LEU A 44 -7.74 2.92 -32.80
CA LEU A 44 -8.42 3.73 -31.80
C LEU A 44 -8.92 5.06 -32.35
N GLY A 45 -8.43 5.48 -33.55
CA GLY A 45 -8.78 6.74 -34.15
C GLY A 45 -8.20 7.97 -33.46
N VAL A 46 -7.20 7.78 -32.61
CA VAL A 46 -6.60 8.84 -31.78
C VAL A 46 -5.11 8.59 -31.57
N GLN A 47 -4.31 9.66 -31.54
CA GLN A 47 -2.90 9.57 -31.17
C GLN A 47 -2.75 9.39 -29.64
N LEU A 48 -1.93 8.42 -29.26
CA LEU A 48 -1.60 8.13 -27.86
C LEU A 48 -0.22 8.69 -27.47
N ILE A 49 0.68 8.81 -28.46
CA ILE A 49 2.07 9.25 -28.25
C ILE A 49 2.34 10.46 -29.15
N ASP A 50 2.77 11.54 -28.54
CA ASP A 50 3.30 12.69 -29.27
C ASP A 50 4.79 12.46 -29.55
N ARG A 51 5.14 12.53 -30.83
CA ARG A 51 6.48 12.26 -31.36
C ARG A 51 7.05 13.54 -31.97
N THR A 52 7.94 14.16 -31.23
CA THR A 52 8.79 15.20 -31.81
C THR A 52 10.19 14.64 -32.08
N THR A 53 10.99 15.33 -32.90
CA THR A 53 12.40 14.94 -33.17
C THR A 53 13.28 14.97 -31.88
N ARG A 54 12.78 15.53 -30.79
CA ARG A 54 13.54 15.72 -29.55
C ARG A 54 12.93 15.07 -28.29
N SER A 55 11.67 14.65 -28.34
CA SER A 55 11.00 14.06 -27.18
C SER A 55 9.86 13.11 -27.58
N VAL A 56 9.65 12.11 -26.74
CA VAL A 56 8.49 11.20 -26.80
C VAL A 56 7.68 11.44 -25.54
N THR A 57 6.43 11.84 -25.66
CA THR A 57 5.51 12.10 -24.55
C THR A 57 4.15 11.46 -24.83
N LEU A 58 3.39 11.21 -23.77
CA LEU A 58 2.01 10.76 -23.91
C LEU A 58 1.08 11.94 -24.22
N THR A 59 0.15 11.72 -25.13
CA THR A 59 -0.99 12.64 -25.31
C THR A 59 -1.96 12.51 -24.12
N PRO A 60 -2.92 13.43 -23.92
CA PRO A 60 -4.00 13.28 -22.95
C PRO A 60 -4.76 11.95 -23.13
N ALA A 61 -4.98 11.51 -24.38
CA ALA A 61 -5.60 10.23 -24.68
C ALA A 61 -4.69 9.05 -24.26
N GLY A 62 -3.37 9.16 -24.48
CA GLY A 62 -2.39 8.16 -24.05
C GLY A 62 -2.32 8.03 -22.54
N ILE A 63 -2.37 9.16 -21.82
CA ILE A 63 -2.43 9.16 -20.33
C ILE A 63 -3.71 8.47 -19.83
N ALA A 64 -4.85 8.78 -20.42
CA ALA A 64 -6.12 8.17 -20.06
C ALA A 64 -6.17 6.67 -20.43
N PHE A 65 -5.57 6.25 -21.53
CA PHE A 65 -5.60 4.87 -22.02
C PHE A 65 -4.59 3.95 -21.31
N LEU A 66 -3.50 4.46 -20.78
CA LEU A 66 -2.43 3.65 -20.18
C LEU A 66 -2.90 2.74 -19.03
N PRO A 67 -3.74 3.20 -18.07
CA PRO A 67 -4.29 2.34 -17.04
C PRO A 67 -5.13 1.18 -17.61
N ASP A 68 -5.96 1.46 -18.61
CA ASP A 68 -6.80 0.45 -19.23
C ASP A 68 -5.98 -0.56 -20.04
N ALA A 69 -4.97 -0.11 -20.75
CA ALA A 69 -4.05 -0.97 -21.49
C ALA A 69 -3.33 -1.96 -20.55
N ARG A 70 -2.85 -1.49 -19.41
CA ARG A 70 -2.24 -2.33 -18.36
C ARG A 70 -3.24 -3.36 -17.82
N ARG A 71 -4.44 -2.91 -17.50
CA ARG A 71 -5.51 -3.78 -17.00
C ARG A 71 -5.87 -4.89 -17.97
N ILE A 72 -5.98 -4.59 -19.27
CA ILE A 72 -6.28 -5.57 -20.31
C ILE A 72 -5.18 -6.63 -20.42
N LEU A 73 -3.90 -6.22 -20.46
CA LEU A 73 -2.78 -7.16 -20.50
C LEU A 73 -2.75 -8.08 -19.29
N GLN A 74 -2.88 -7.50 -18.11
CA GLN A 74 -2.89 -8.26 -16.86
C GLN A 74 -4.06 -9.23 -16.78
N LEU A 75 -5.24 -8.85 -17.29
CA LEU A 75 -6.39 -9.74 -17.38
C LEU A 75 -6.13 -10.90 -18.34
N ALA A 76 -5.50 -10.66 -19.49
CA ALA A 76 -5.15 -11.67 -20.46
C ALA A 76 -4.10 -12.65 -19.92
N GLU A 77 -3.08 -12.15 -19.25
CA GLU A 77 -2.06 -12.98 -18.57
C GLU A 77 -2.69 -13.83 -17.45
N SER A 78 -3.54 -13.24 -16.64
CA SER A 78 -4.30 -13.94 -15.59
C SER A 78 -5.19 -15.04 -16.18
N ALA A 79 -5.88 -14.75 -17.28
CA ALA A 79 -6.71 -15.74 -17.99
C ALA A 79 -5.87 -16.91 -18.54
N ALA A 80 -4.72 -16.62 -19.15
CA ALA A 80 -3.80 -17.64 -19.67
C ALA A 80 -3.21 -18.52 -18.55
N LEU A 81 -2.89 -17.91 -17.39
CA LEU A 81 -2.44 -18.63 -16.20
C LEU A 81 -3.57 -19.48 -15.62
N THR A 82 -4.79 -18.96 -15.57
CA THR A 82 -5.97 -19.68 -15.09
C THR A 82 -6.21 -20.94 -15.91
N VAL A 83 -6.21 -20.82 -17.24
CA VAL A 83 -6.41 -21.99 -18.14
C VAL A 83 -5.31 -23.04 -17.99
N LYS A 84 -4.07 -22.64 -17.74
CA LYS A 84 -2.95 -23.58 -17.54
C LYS A 84 -2.94 -24.25 -16.16
N ARG A 85 -3.67 -23.71 -15.18
CA ARG A 85 -3.61 -24.12 -13.77
C ARG A 85 -4.95 -24.51 -13.15
N VAL A 86 -5.99 -24.68 -13.96
CA VAL A 86 -7.25 -25.27 -13.49
C VAL A 86 -7.10 -26.76 -13.39
N PRO A 87 -6.77 -27.29 -12.24
CA PRO A 87 -7.77 -27.83 -11.34
C PRO A 87 -7.43 -27.57 -9.86
N ALA A 88 -8.25 -26.90 -9.16
CA ALA A 88 -8.34 -26.83 -7.70
C ALA A 88 -8.03 -25.53 -6.98
N GLY A 89 -7.58 -24.42 -7.61
CA GLY A 89 -7.35 -23.14 -6.90
C GLY A 89 -6.19 -23.14 -5.89
N ASP A 90 -5.38 -24.19 -5.88
CA ASP A 90 -4.23 -24.34 -5.01
C ASP A 90 -2.95 -23.70 -5.58
N LEU A 91 -2.97 -23.38 -6.87
CA LEU A 91 -1.88 -22.76 -7.60
C LEU A 91 -2.30 -21.40 -8.13
N GLY A 92 -1.45 -20.40 -7.98
CA GLY A 92 -1.69 -19.07 -8.53
C GLY A 92 -0.80 -18.00 -7.94
N THR A 93 -0.97 -16.79 -8.42
CA THR A 93 -0.28 -15.61 -7.88
C THR A 93 -1.32 -14.63 -7.36
N VAL A 94 -1.06 -14.06 -6.18
CA VAL A 94 -1.82 -12.95 -5.62
C VAL A 94 -0.85 -11.79 -5.42
N VAL A 95 -1.08 -10.68 -6.10
CA VAL A 95 -0.30 -9.46 -5.92
C VAL A 95 -0.88 -8.68 -4.76
N VAL A 96 -0.09 -8.50 -3.70
CA VAL A 96 -0.52 -7.89 -2.44
C VAL A 96 0.12 -6.52 -2.27
N GLY A 97 -0.71 -5.48 -2.24
CA GLY A 97 -0.30 -4.14 -1.83
C GLY A 97 -0.31 -3.99 -0.31
N PHE A 98 0.72 -3.36 0.25
CA PHE A 98 0.82 -3.11 1.68
C PHE A 98 1.49 -1.77 1.96
N THR A 99 1.23 -1.19 3.14
CA THR A 99 1.95 0.00 3.61
C THR A 99 3.10 -0.42 4.52
N ALA A 100 4.12 0.41 4.68
CA ALA A 100 5.20 0.13 5.62
C ALA A 100 4.71 -0.17 7.05
N ALA A 101 3.65 0.53 7.51
CA ALA A 101 3.05 0.24 8.81
C ALA A 101 2.37 -1.13 8.86
N SER A 102 1.66 -1.55 7.80
CA SER A 102 1.02 -2.86 7.73
C SER A 102 2.02 -4.01 7.53
N ALA A 103 3.22 -3.70 7.00
CA ALA A 103 4.30 -4.68 6.86
C ALA A 103 4.68 -5.33 8.20
N HIS A 104 4.69 -4.56 9.27
CA HIS A 104 5.03 -5.06 10.60
C HIS A 104 3.83 -5.69 11.32
N ALA A 105 2.64 -5.16 11.10
CA ALA A 105 1.45 -5.57 11.83
C ALA A 105 0.81 -6.86 11.29
N VAL A 106 0.69 -7.00 9.97
CA VAL A 106 -0.20 -8.00 9.35
C VAL A 106 0.54 -8.92 8.38
N LEU A 107 1.53 -8.40 7.65
CA LEU A 107 2.19 -9.13 6.58
C LEU A 107 2.86 -10.44 7.05
N PRO A 108 3.57 -10.51 8.19
CA PRO A 108 4.17 -11.76 8.66
C PRO A 108 3.13 -12.87 8.81
N ARG A 109 2.00 -12.58 9.44
CA ARG A 109 0.89 -13.53 9.61
C ARG A 109 0.24 -13.95 8.30
N LEU A 110 0.05 -13.00 7.38
CA LEU A 110 -0.48 -13.33 6.07
C LEU A 110 0.44 -14.33 5.37
N LEU A 111 1.76 -14.09 5.39
CA LEU A 111 2.76 -14.96 4.77
C LEU A 111 2.80 -16.34 5.42
N GLU A 112 2.84 -16.42 6.74
CA GLU A 112 2.86 -17.67 7.51
C GLU A 112 1.62 -18.51 7.22
N ARG A 113 0.43 -17.91 7.34
CA ARG A 113 -0.82 -18.63 7.09
C ARG A 113 -0.99 -19.03 5.64
N THR A 114 -0.52 -18.19 4.69
CA THR A 114 -0.54 -18.56 3.27
C THR A 114 0.39 -19.75 3.03
N ARG A 115 1.60 -19.74 3.57
CA ARG A 115 2.54 -20.87 3.45
C ARG A 115 1.96 -22.18 4.03
N ALA A 116 1.27 -22.09 5.16
CA ALA A 116 0.69 -23.26 5.81
C ALA A 116 -0.54 -23.82 5.08
N LYS A 117 -1.41 -22.95 4.55
CA LYS A 117 -2.71 -23.35 3.98
C LYS A 117 -2.75 -23.40 2.46
N LEU A 118 -1.93 -22.61 1.80
CA LEU A 118 -1.87 -22.46 0.34
C LEU A 118 -0.40 -22.46 -0.13
N PRO A 119 0.35 -23.56 0.08
CA PRO A 119 1.80 -23.61 -0.16
C PRO A 119 2.20 -23.32 -1.61
N ASP A 120 1.31 -23.59 -2.57
CA ASP A 120 1.55 -23.37 -3.99
C ASP A 120 1.04 -22.02 -4.51
N VAL A 121 0.46 -21.17 -3.64
CA VAL A 121 0.09 -19.81 -3.99
C VAL A 121 1.27 -18.87 -3.77
N LYS A 122 1.71 -18.23 -4.84
CA LYS A 122 2.74 -17.20 -4.80
C LYS A 122 2.14 -15.86 -4.36
N LEU A 123 2.72 -15.23 -3.34
CA LEU A 123 2.43 -13.84 -3.02
C LEU A 123 3.49 -12.93 -3.63
N GLU A 124 3.08 -11.99 -4.46
CA GLU A 124 3.91 -10.89 -4.93
C GLU A 124 3.60 -9.64 -4.11
N LEU A 125 4.61 -9.12 -3.42
CA LEU A 125 4.45 -8.05 -2.44
C LEU A 125 4.84 -6.71 -3.05
N ARG A 126 3.97 -5.68 -2.90
CA ARG A 126 4.22 -4.33 -3.38
C ARG A 126 3.98 -3.31 -2.26
N GLU A 127 5.03 -2.62 -1.88
CA GLU A 127 4.90 -1.54 -0.91
C GLU A 127 4.30 -0.30 -1.59
N MET A 128 3.13 0.12 -1.11
CA MET A 128 2.33 1.20 -1.70
C MET A 128 1.55 1.93 -0.60
N VAL A 129 1.41 3.25 -0.73
CA VAL A 129 0.48 4.01 0.14
C VAL A 129 -0.97 3.64 -0.16
N SER A 130 -1.88 3.78 0.81
CA SER A 130 -3.29 3.33 0.68
C SER A 130 -3.99 3.87 -0.57
N ALA A 131 -3.76 5.12 -0.94
CA ALA A 131 -4.34 5.71 -2.15
C ALA A 131 -3.87 5.01 -3.43
N ALA A 132 -2.57 4.71 -3.53
CA ALA A 132 -2.00 3.98 -4.66
C ALA A 132 -2.50 2.53 -4.72
N GLN A 133 -2.74 1.89 -3.56
CA GLN A 133 -3.34 0.55 -3.52
C GLN A 133 -4.76 0.55 -4.11
N LEU A 134 -5.58 1.54 -3.79
CA LEU A 134 -6.93 1.67 -4.37
C LEU A 134 -6.89 1.86 -5.89
N GLU A 135 -5.95 2.65 -6.40
CA GLU A 135 -5.73 2.78 -7.84
C GLU A 135 -5.22 1.47 -8.46
N GLY A 136 -4.25 0.82 -7.81
CA GLY A 136 -3.71 -0.47 -8.25
C GLY A 136 -4.75 -1.59 -8.30
N LEU A 137 -5.73 -1.60 -7.39
CA LEU A 137 -6.89 -2.50 -7.45
C LEU A 137 -7.77 -2.20 -8.66
N MET A 138 -8.04 -0.92 -8.94
CA MET A 138 -8.90 -0.52 -10.07
C MET A 138 -8.24 -0.83 -11.43
N THR A 139 -6.92 -0.70 -11.52
CA THR A 139 -6.17 -1.04 -12.74
C THR A 139 -5.81 -2.51 -12.85
N GLY A 140 -6.02 -3.31 -11.78
CA GLY A 140 -5.60 -4.70 -11.71
C GLY A 140 -4.09 -4.88 -11.51
N GLU A 141 -3.38 -3.84 -11.08
CA GLU A 141 -1.96 -3.92 -10.74
C GLU A 141 -1.72 -4.76 -9.48
N ILE A 142 -2.66 -4.71 -8.52
CA ILE A 142 -2.70 -5.58 -7.34
C ILE A 142 -4.05 -6.27 -7.22
N ASP A 143 -4.07 -7.43 -6.58
CA ASP A 143 -5.28 -8.22 -6.32
C ASP A 143 -5.87 -7.93 -4.93
N LEU A 144 -5.01 -7.74 -3.96
CA LEU A 144 -5.34 -7.52 -2.56
C LEU A 144 -4.56 -6.32 -2.04
N GLY A 145 -5.21 -5.42 -1.31
CA GLY A 145 -4.57 -4.34 -0.59
C GLY A 145 -4.69 -4.51 0.91
N MET A 146 -3.69 -4.05 1.65
CA MET A 146 -3.75 -3.82 3.10
C MET A 146 -3.68 -2.31 3.32
N ALA A 147 -4.86 -1.68 3.36
CA ALA A 147 -5.01 -0.24 3.26
C ALA A 147 -5.75 0.36 4.46
N ARG A 148 -5.52 1.64 4.70
CA ARG A 148 -6.19 2.41 5.74
C ARG A 148 -7.29 3.29 5.15
N PRO A 149 -8.38 3.55 5.90
CA PRO A 149 -9.44 4.44 5.45
C PRO A 149 -8.93 5.82 4.95
N PRO A 150 -9.71 6.53 4.10
CA PRO A 150 -11.02 6.16 3.57
C PRO A 150 -10.91 5.18 2.38
N LEU A 151 -11.71 4.10 2.41
CA LEU A 151 -11.64 2.99 1.45
C LEU A 151 -12.87 2.90 0.50
N LYS A 152 -13.81 3.84 0.63
CA LYS A 152 -15.06 3.82 -0.14
C LYS A 152 -14.80 4.18 -1.61
N ARG A 153 -14.83 3.17 -2.47
CA ARG A 153 -14.82 3.29 -3.93
C ARG A 153 -15.77 2.27 -4.57
N PRO A 154 -16.48 2.63 -5.65
CA PRO A 154 -17.32 1.66 -6.38
C PRO A 154 -16.52 0.43 -6.80
N GLY A 155 -17.07 -0.76 -6.58
CA GLY A 155 -16.43 -2.03 -6.95
C GLY A 155 -15.32 -2.51 -6.01
N ILE A 156 -14.93 -1.75 -4.99
CA ILE A 156 -14.00 -2.17 -3.95
C ILE A 156 -14.79 -2.70 -2.75
N VAL A 157 -14.38 -3.87 -2.29
CA VAL A 157 -14.85 -4.51 -1.05
C VAL A 157 -13.76 -4.35 -0.01
N SER A 158 -14.13 -4.05 1.23
CA SER A 158 -13.22 -4.02 2.36
C SER A 158 -13.68 -4.95 3.48
N ARG A 159 -12.72 -5.49 4.22
CA ARG A 159 -12.92 -6.27 5.44
C ARG A 159 -11.88 -5.87 6.47
N PRO A 160 -12.29 -5.52 7.70
CA PRO A 160 -11.36 -5.23 8.77
C PRO A 160 -10.35 -6.35 8.98
N LEU A 161 -9.06 -5.99 9.08
CA LEU A 161 -7.97 -6.91 9.38
C LEU A 161 -7.43 -6.71 10.78
N LEU A 162 -7.25 -5.46 11.16
CA LEU A 162 -6.61 -5.09 12.42
C LEU A 162 -7.16 -3.76 12.91
N HIS A 163 -7.50 -3.72 14.20
CA HIS A 163 -7.66 -2.50 14.97
C HIS A 163 -6.57 -2.46 16.04
N GLU A 164 -5.82 -1.38 16.10
CA GLU A 164 -4.72 -1.23 17.06
C GLU A 164 -4.74 0.15 17.74
N GLN A 165 -4.12 0.24 18.90
CA GLN A 165 -3.96 1.50 19.62
C GLN A 165 -2.81 2.32 19.04
N LEU A 166 -2.87 3.65 19.21
CA LEU A 166 -1.70 4.48 19.10
C LEU A 166 -0.99 4.56 20.45
N VAL A 167 0.33 4.55 20.38
CA VAL A 167 1.23 4.72 21.52
C VAL A 167 2.15 5.91 21.30
N ALA A 168 2.59 6.55 22.38
CA ALA A 168 3.64 7.55 22.31
C ALA A 168 5.00 6.87 22.23
N ALA A 169 5.78 7.18 21.20
CA ALA A 169 7.20 6.87 21.10
C ALA A 169 7.96 8.09 21.62
N LEU A 170 8.76 7.88 22.66
CA LEU A 170 9.49 8.91 23.41
C LEU A 170 10.99 8.62 23.34
N PRO A 171 11.86 9.64 23.27
CA PRO A 171 13.27 9.45 23.59
C PRO A 171 13.44 8.82 24.98
N ALA A 172 14.36 7.90 25.18
CA ALA A 172 14.50 7.15 26.43
C ALA A 172 14.70 8.07 27.67
N GLU A 173 15.31 9.23 27.48
CA GLU A 173 15.57 10.20 28.56
C GLU A 173 14.47 11.27 28.70
N HIS A 174 13.38 11.15 27.96
CA HIS A 174 12.32 12.15 27.98
C HIS A 174 11.57 12.12 29.34
N PRO A 175 11.25 13.28 29.97
CA PRO A 175 10.60 13.34 31.29
C PRO A 175 9.27 12.56 31.37
N LEU A 176 8.52 12.46 30.26
CA LEU A 176 7.28 11.69 30.22
C LEU A 176 7.48 10.18 30.32
N VAL A 177 8.69 9.65 30.15
CA VAL A 177 8.99 8.22 30.29
C VAL A 177 8.79 7.75 31.73
N THR A 178 9.21 8.56 32.70
CA THR A 178 9.20 8.20 34.13
C THR A 178 7.88 8.52 34.85
N GLN A 179 6.92 9.11 34.18
CA GLN A 179 5.61 9.41 34.79
C GLN A 179 4.89 8.11 35.14
N ALA A 180 4.47 7.99 36.42
CA ALA A 180 3.80 6.78 36.90
C ALA A 180 2.37 6.60 36.34
N ARG A 181 1.70 7.68 35.98
CA ARG A 181 0.36 7.64 35.39
C ARG A 181 0.36 7.38 33.89
N GLN A 182 -0.77 6.94 33.37
CA GLN A 182 -1.01 6.86 31.95
C GLN A 182 -0.93 8.25 31.31
N LEU A 183 -0.28 8.35 30.14
CA LEU A 183 -0.22 9.61 29.39
C LEU A 183 -1.57 9.93 28.76
N THR A 184 -1.80 11.22 28.62
CA THR A 184 -2.93 11.80 27.90
C THR A 184 -2.43 12.66 26.73
N LEU A 185 -3.29 13.05 25.82
CA LEU A 185 -2.91 13.98 24.75
C LEU A 185 -2.50 15.36 25.29
N ASN A 186 -3.04 15.78 26.45
CA ASN A 186 -2.67 17.04 27.09
C ASN A 186 -1.23 17.05 27.62
N ASP A 187 -0.63 15.89 27.87
CA ASP A 187 0.78 15.81 28.23
C ASP A 187 1.70 16.17 27.06
N LEU A 188 1.16 16.18 25.86
CA LEU A 188 1.85 16.57 24.63
C LEU A 188 1.62 18.04 24.26
N ASP A 189 0.86 18.79 25.05
CA ASP A 189 0.65 20.22 24.83
C ASP A 189 1.98 20.98 24.89
N GLY A 190 2.27 21.79 23.86
CA GLY A 190 3.53 22.52 23.73
C GLY A 190 4.79 21.66 23.50
N GLN A 191 4.69 20.32 23.48
CA GLN A 191 5.81 19.42 23.18
C GLN A 191 6.14 19.41 21.70
N ASP A 192 7.40 19.10 21.36
CA ASP A 192 7.83 18.88 20.00
C ASP A 192 7.34 17.53 19.51
N VAL A 193 6.54 17.53 18.43
CA VAL A 193 5.93 16.33 17.88
C VAL A 193 6.34 16.15 16.42
N VAL A 194 6.85 14.96 16.11
CA VAL A 194 7.06 14.49 14.75
C VAL A 194 5.74 13.96 14.23
N MET A 195 5.24 14.55 13.15
CA MET A 195 3.90 14.33 12.62
C MET A 195 3.93 13.54 11.33
N TYR A 196 2.82 12.91 10.97
CA TYR A 196 2.64 12.29 9.67
C TYR A 196 2.41 13.34 8.57
N SER A 197 2.93 13.06 7.37
CA SER A 197 2.72 13.90 6.19
C SER A 197 1.22 14.05 5.86
N PRO A 198 0.71 15.27 5.68
CA PRO A 198 -0.70 15.50 5.34
C PRO A 198 -1.08 15.02 3.94
N ILE A 199 -0.10 14.76 3.08
CA ILE A 199 -0.31 14.30 1.69
C ILE A 199 -0.18 12.79 1.60
N GLN A 200 0.96 12.24 2.03
CA GLN A 200 1.32 10.83 1.79
C GLN A 200 0.86 9.90 2.92
N ALA A 201 0.66 10.40 4.14
CA ALA A 201 0.17 9.66 5.29
C ALA A 201 -1.09 10.29 5.91
N ARG A 202 -1.99 10.73 5.04
CA ARG A 202 -3.16 11.53 5.35
C ARG A 202 -4.03 10.94 6.46
N TYR A 203 -4.26 9.63 6.44
CA TYR A 203 -5.07 8.95 7.47
C TYR A 203 -4.58 9.26 8.89
N PHE A 204 -3.29 9.03 9.16
CA PHE A 204 -2.72 9.30 10.47
C PHE A 204 -2.66 10.79 10.79
N ASN A 205 -2.36 11.62 9.80
CA ASN A 205 -2.32 13.06 10.00
C ASN A 205 -3.69 13.60 10.46
N GLU A 206 -4.76 13.29 9.72
CA GLU A 206 -6.12 13.73 10.04
C GLU A 206 -6.60 13.16 11.39
N LEU A 207 -6.31 11.89 11.68
CA LEU A 207 -6.64 11.24 12.94
C LEU A 207 -6.00 11.99 14.12
N LEU A 208 -4.71 12.29 14.04
CA LEU A 208 -3.98 12.94 15.13
C LEU A 208 -4.37 14.42 15.29
N ILE A 209 -4.52 15.16 14.18
CA ILE A 209 -5.01 16.54 14.22
C ILE A 209 -6.38 16.60 14.93
N SER A 210 -7.29 15.71 14.52
CA SER A 210 -8.62 15.62 15.15
C SER A 210 -8.53 15.28 16.65
N ALA A 211 -7.70 14.31 17.02
CA ALA A 211 -7.53 13.89 18.40
C ALA A 211 -6.96 15.02 19.28
N PHE A 212 -5.93 15.73 18.82
CA PHE A 212 -5.38 16.88 19.53
C PHE A 212 -6.38 18.02 19.66
N THR A 213 -7.14 18.31 18.60
CA THR A 213 -8.18 19.33 18.61
C THR A 213 -9.27 19.02 19.66
N ILE A 214 -9.74 17.76 19.70
CA ILE A 214 -10.75 17.31 20.68
C ILE A 214 -10.20 17.39 22.12
N ALA A 215 -8.94 17.05 22.33
CA ALA A 215 -8.28 17.12 23.62
C ALA A 215 -7.96 18.58 24.06
N GLY A 216 -8.02 19.55 23.16
CA GLY A 216 -7.59 20.92 23.40
C GLY A 216 -6.08 21.09 23.57
N ALA A 217 -5.29 20.16 23.03
CA ALA A 217 -3.82 20.18 23.08
C ALA A 217 -3.24 20.74 21.79
N THR A 218 -2.20 21.54 21.89
CA THR A 218 -1.53 22.24 20.78
C THR A 218 -0.03 21.93 20.76
N PRO A 219 0.38 20.72 20.33
CA PRO A 219 1.79 20.39 20.21
C PRO A 219 2.47 21.20 19.10
N ARG A 220 3.78 21.35 19.18
CA ARG A 220 4.58 21.96 18.12
C ARG A 220 4.98 20.89 17.10
N TYR A 221 4.47 20.99 15.87
CA TYR A 221 4.85 20.06 14.80
C TYR A 221 6.21 20.46 14.22
N VAL A 222 7.26 19.72 14.58
CA VAL A 222 8.65 20.04 14.22
C VAL A 222 9.11 19.39 12.92
N GLN A 223 8.50 18.25 12.55
CA GLN A 223 8.79 17.52 11.30
C GLN A 223 7.55 16.80 10.79
N PHE A 224 7.49 16.60 9.46
CA PHE A 224 6.45 15.80 8.81
C PHE A 224 7.09 14.69 7.99
N VAL A 225 6.77 13.44 8.32
CA VAL A 225 7.32 12.26 7.64
C VAL A 225 6.21 11.26 7.28
N THR A 226 6.51 10.34 6.38
CA THR A 226 5.50 9.39 5.87
C THR A 226 5.57 8.05 6.57
N GLN A 227 6.77 7.64 6.99
CA GLN A 227 7.05 6.28 7.44
C GLN A 227 7.35 6.22 8.93
N VAL A 228 6.77 5.21 9.61
CA VAL A 228 6.95 4.99 11.06
C VAL A 228 8.41 4.81 11.43
N HIS A 229 9.18 4.04 10.65
CA HIS A 229 10.61 3.84 10.95
C HIS A 229 11.40 5.16 10.94
N THR A 230 11.10 6.07 10.03
CA THR A 230 11.71 7.41 10.00
C THR A 230 11.30 8.21 11.23
N MET A 231 10.04 8.12 11.66
CA MET A 231 9.59 8.76 12.91
C MET A 231 10.40 8.27 14.10
N LEU A 232 10.60 6.94 14.22
CA LEU A 232 11.36 6.35 15.33
C LEU A 232 12.82 6.79 15.34
N VAL A 233 13.44 6.96 14.18
CA VAL A 233 14.80 7.53 14.06
C VAL A 233 14.84 8.97 14.57
N LEU A 234 13.87 9.81 14.20
CA LEU A 234 13.80 11.20 14.66
C LEU A 234 13.52 11.28 16.17
N VAL A 235 12.66 10.41 16.70
CA VAL A 235 12.41 10.30 18.15
C VAL A 235 13.70 9.91 18.88
N ARG A 236 14.41 8.88 18.42
CA ARG A 236 15.70 8.46 18.99
C ARG A 236 16.72 9.61 19.01
N SER A 237 16.70 10.44 17.98
CA SER A 237 17.61 11.59 17.86
C SER A 237 17.18 12.79 18.71
N GLY A 238 16.13 12.68 19.51
CA GLY A 238 15.65 13.77 20.37
C GLY A 238 14.94 14.92 19.66
N ILE A 239 14.55 14.74 18.39
CA ILE A 239 13.87 15.77 17.59
C ILE A 239 12.46 16.05 18.12
N GLY A 240 11.81 15.04 18.71
CA GLY A 240 10.47 15.17 19.29
C GLY A 240 9.86 13.82 19.66
N ILE A 241 8.61 13.86 20.05
CA ILE A 241 7.75 12.70 20.37
C ILE A 241 7.00 12.31 19.11
N ALA A 242 6.64 11.04 18.95
CA ALA A 242 5.73 10.60 17.90
C ALA A 242 4.58 9.75 18.46
N LEU A 243 3.40 9.85 17.83
CA LEU A 243 2.30 8.91 18.06
C LEU A 243 2.28 7.90 16.93
N VAL A 244 2.50 6.64 17.26
CA VAL A 244 2.65 5.55 16.27
C VAL A 244 1.73 4.38 16.62
N PRO A 245 1.36 3.53 15.63
CA PRO A 245 0.66 2.29 15.91
C PRO A 245 1.42 1.42 16.92
N ALA A 246 0.71 0.72 17.79
CA ALA A 246 1.33 -0.13 18.83
C ALA A 246 2.24 -1.22 18.23
N SER A 247 1.92 -1.70 17.01
CA SER A 247 2.75 -2.62 16.26
C SER A 247 4.16 -2.07 15.95
N ALA A 248 4.37 -0.76 15.98
CA ALA A 248 5.69 -0.16 15.82
C ALA A 248 6.68 -0.58 16.94
N ALA A 249 6.18 -0.99 18.09
CA ALA A 249 7.02 -1.47 19.19
C ALA A 249 7.77 -2.76 18.83
N THR A 250 7.25 -3.57 17.93
CA THR A 250 7.93 -4.79 17.44
C THR A 250 9.23 -4.53 16.70
N LEU A 251 9.48 -3.28 16.27
CA LEU A 251 10.74 -2.87 15.67
C LEU A 251 11.90 -2.76 16.69
N HIS A 252 11.61 -2.79 17.97
CA HIS A 252 12.57 -2.70 19.09
C HIS A 252 13.63 -1.61 18.89
N PRO A 253 13.27 -0.35 18.60
CA PRO A 253 14.25 0.70 18.34
C PRO A 253 14.98 1.04 19.64
N GLU A 254 16.31 0.86 19.66
CA GLU A 254 17.12 1.30 20.78
C GLU A 254 16.95 2.79 21.06
N GLY A 255 16.90 3.18 22.35
CA GLY A 255 16.77 4.57 22.76
C GLY A 255 15.37 5.17 22.58
N VAL A 256 14.36 4.35 22.27
CA VAL A 256 12.96 4.77 22.20
C VAL A 256 12.14 3.96 23.21
N VAL A 257 11.32 4.65 23.99
CA VAL A 257 10.38 4.06 24.93
C VAL A 257 8.95 4.29 24.47
N PHE A 258 8.15 3.23 24.47
CA PHE A 258 6.74 3.31 24.11
C PHE A 258 5.86 3.42 25.34
N ARG A 259 4.92 4.36 25.33
CA ARG A 259 3.96 4.59 26.41
C ARG A 259 2.54 4.63 25.84
N SER A 260 1.63 3.96 26.52
CA SER A 260 0.21 4.02 26.15
C SER A 260 -0.39 5.41 26.44
N ILE A 261 -1.30 5.85 25.58
CA ILE A 261 -2.06 7.09 25.71
C ILE A 261 -3.54 6.76 25.94
N GLY A 262 -4.13 7.36 26.97
CA GLY A 262 -5.50 7.07 27.42
C GLY A 262 -6.58 7.30 26.34
N ALA A 263 -6.42 8.33 25.51
CA ALA A 263 -7.36 8.68 24.47
C ALA A 263 -7.54 7.62 23.38
N PHE A 264 -6.56 6.71 23.21
CA PHE A 264 -6.57 5.71 22.15
C PHE A 264 -6.87 4.29 22.64
N ARG A 265 -7.57 4.15 23.78
CA ARG A 265 -7.93 2.85 24.37
C ARG A 265 -8.84 2.00 23.48
N GLU A 266 -9.68 2.63 22.67
CA GLU A 266 -10.71 1.98 21.86
C GLU A 266 -10.23 1.68 20.42
N ARG A 267 -8.92 1.47 20.22
CA ARG A 267 -8.32 1.05 18.95
C ARG A 267 -8.63 1.98 17.76
N PRO A 268 -8.16 3.21 17.77
CA PRO A 268 -8.51 4.20 16.76
C PRO A 268 -7.88 3.96 15.38
N VAL A 269 -6.93 3.01 15.28
CA VAL A 269 -6.20 2.78 14.04
C VAL A 269 -6.74 1.55 13.34
N GLU A 270 -7.34 1.76 12.18
CA GLU A 270 -7.93 0.72 11.35
C GLU A 270 -7.00 0.33 10.20
N LEU A 271 -6.97 -0.95 9.89
CA LEU A 271 -6.33 -1.52 8.71
C LEU A 271 -7.26 -2.58 8.12
N ASP A 272 -7.59 -2.42 6.85
CA ASP A 272 -8.50 -3.32 6.15
C ASP A 272 -7.80 -4.09 5.04
N ALA A 273 -8.26 -5.31 4.80
CA ALA A 273 -8.09 -5.97 3.52
C ALA A 273 -9.05 -5.34 2.51
N VAL A 274 -8.55 -4.99 1.34
CA VAL A 274 -9.35 -4.41 0.25
C VAL A 274 -9.08 -5.16 -1.06
N TRP A 275 -10.13 -5.43 -1.82
CA TRP A 275 -10.04 -6.10 -3.11
C TRP A 275 -11.18 -5.70 -4.02
N ARG A 276 -11.09 -6.06 -5.29
CA ARG A 276 -12.20 -5.88 -6.22
C ARG A 276 -13.27 -6.94 -5.99
N GLY A 277 -14.52 -6.51 -5.82
CA GLY A 277 -15.67 -7.41 -5.63
C GLY A 277 -15.95 -8.32 -6.82
N ASP A 278 -15.53 -7.92 -8.03
CA ASP A 278 -15.66 -8.68 -9.28
C ASP A 278 -14.40 -9.49 -9.64
N SER A 279 -13.46 -9.64 -8.71
CA SER A 279 -12.24 -10.41 -8.96
C SER A 279 -12.54 -11.87 -9.26
N THR A 280 -11.97 -12.38 -10.34
CA THR A 280 -12.06 -13.78 -10.76
C THR A 280 -10.78 -14.57 -10.47
N ASN A 281 -9.79 -13.98 -9.78
CA ASN A 281 -8.55 -14.65 -9.41
C ASN A 281 -8.85 -15.76 -8.35
N PRO A 282 -8.77 -17.07 -8.71
CA PRO A 282 -9.14 -18.14 -7.79
C PRO A 282 -8.23 -18.20 -6.56
N ALA A 283 -6.94 -17.88 -6.72
CA ALA A 283 -5.98 -17.84 -5.62
C ALA A 283 -6.33 -16.74 -4.61
N LEU A 284 -6.76 -15.54 -5.08
CA LEU A 284 -7.26 -14.50 -4.21
C LEU A 284 -8.51 -14.95 -3.45
N LEU A 285 -9.51 -15.47 -4.16
CA LEU A 285 -10.78 -15.91 -3.53
C LEU A 285 -10.51 -16.96 -2.45
N ARG A 286 -9.59 -17.87 -2.69
CA ARG A 286 -9.20 -18.87 -1.72
C ARG A 286 -8.41 -18.26 -0.55
N LEU A 287 -7.49 -17.34 -0.80
CA LEU A 287 -6.78 -16.61 0.23
C LEU A 287 -7.74 -15.82 1.13
N LEU A 288 -8.73 -15.14 0.55
CA LEU A 288 -9.76 -14.41 1.29
C LEU A 288 -10.59 -15.31 2.22
N ARG A 289 -10.86 -16.55 1.80
CA ARG A 289 -11.67 -17.50 2.56
C ARG A 289 -10.85 -18.24 3.62
N ASP A 290 -9.67 -18.75 3.27
CA ASP A 290 -8.96 -19.74 4.07
C ASP A 290 -7.81 -19.13 4.89
N VAL A 291 -7.24 -18.01 4.44
CA VAL A 291 -6.07 -17.36 5.05
C VAL A 291 -6.44 -16.15 5.87
N LEU A 292 -7.22 -15.23 5.28
CA LEU A 292 -7.65 -14.05 6.02
C LEU A 292 -8.63 -14.43 7.12
N PRO A 293 -8.51 -13.84 8.32
CA PRO A 293 -9.34 -14.20 9.45
C PRO A 293 -10.81 -13.82 9.21
N ALA A 294 -11.72 -14.63 9.75
CA ALA A 294 -13.14 -14.29 9.80
C ALA A 294 -13.43 -13.17 10.81
N ARG A 295 -12.55 -13.03 11.84
CA ARG A 295 -12.53 -11.94 12.81
C ARG A 295 -11.22 -11.20 12.70
N GLU A 296 -11.21 -9.93 13.08
CA GLU A 296 -10.02 -9.10 13.11
C GLU A 296 -8.89 -9.73 13.94
N TRP A 297 -7.66 -9.51 13.51
CA TRP A 297 -6.50 -9.79 14.36
C TRP A 297 -6.42 -8.75 15.47
N THR A 298 -6.03 -9.19 16.66
CA THR A 298 -5.80 -8.29 17.78
C THR A 298 -4.31 -8.00 17.94
N THR A 299 -3.97 -6.93 18.66
CA THR A 299 -2.56 -6.60 18.97
C THR A 299 -1.87 -7.73 19.74
N ASP A 300 -2.59 -8.44 20.62
CA ASP A 300 -2.06 -9.58 21.38
C ASP A 300 -1.69 -10.74 20.45
N ASP A 301 -2.49 -10.96 19.42
CA ASP A 301 -2.16 -11.91 18.38
C ASP A 301 -0.86 -11.55 17.62
N LEU A 302 -0.38 -10.33 17.64
CA LEU A 302 0.86 -9.90 16.98
C LEU A 302 2.10 -10.14 17.84
N VAL A 303 1.93 -10.23 19.16
CA VAL A 303 3.04 -10.39 20.14
C VAL A 303 3.42 -11.87 20.29
N GLU A 304 2.48 -12.81 20.15
CA GLU A 304 2.75 -14.26 20.29
C GLU A 304 3.75 -14.84 19.29
N LEU A 305 4.01 -14.16 18.16
CA LEU A 305 4.98 -14.62 17.16
C LEU A 305 6.45 -14.27 17.49
N HIS A 306 6.71 -13.56 18.59
CA HIS A 306 8.05 -13.06 18.95
C HIS A 306 8.54 -13.58 20.31
N THR A 307 7.83 -14.54 20.93
CA THR A 307 8.27 -15.34 22.08
C THR A 307 8.62 -16.75 21.65
#